data_ab3a09e5891f0549966670d6f9448fb2
#
_entry.id   ab3a09e5891f0549966670d6f9448fb2
#
_cell.length_a   1.000
_cell.length_b   1.000
_cell.length_c   1.000
_cell.angle_alpha   90.00
_cell.angle_beta   90.00
_cell.angle_gamma   90.00
#
_symmetry.space_group_name_H-M   'P 1'
#
loop_
_entity.id
_entity.type
_entity.pdbx_description
1 polymer ?
#
loop_
_entity_poly.entity_id
_entity_poly.type
_entity_poly.pdbx_seq_one_letter_code
_entity_poly.pdbx_strand_id
1 'polypeptide(L)'
;NDGGGSIRIPAAYNGLFGLKPSRGRISSGPFMGEAWTGASTDHVVSRTVRDSAAMLDVLSGPAPGDPFEIPGPSAAYSELMQRSPGKLRIGVFTSSPYNTEVAPECVAAVEETARVLENLGHRVEYAAPEFDGMALARCYLGLYFGEVSALMAKAKEQFGATDSDFELDTRLIGMLGETMPLSDYVRRRQQWNEFARALGAFFGSYDLYLSPTTGQLPAAIGELETPAHLKFAARLMLKLKAGKLVHRSGQVDQMALESLARTPFTQLANLTGTPAMSVPMHWTAEGLPVGVQFGGPHGAEATLLQLAGQLEEANPWFSNYERLEDAF
;
A
#
# COMPACT_ATOMS: atom_id res chain seq x y z
N ASN A 1 0.26 -5.35 9.01
CA ASN A 1 -0.55 -5.62 7.83
C ASN A 1 -0.59 -4.43 6.88
N ASP A 2 -1.06 -4.65 5.64
CA ASP A 2 -1.11 -3.66 4.58
C ASP A 2 -2.43 -3.80 3.81
N GLY A 3 -3.42 -2.98 4.18
CA GLY A 3 -4.72 -2.91 3.52
C GLY A 3 -4.84 -1.77 2.50
N GLY A 4 -3.88 -0.84 2.48
CA GLY A 4 -3.83 0.31 1.58
C GLY A 4 -2.44 0.94 1.44
N GLY A 5 -1.41 0.26 1.96
CA GLY A 5 -0.03 0.72 2.00
C GLY A 5 0.60 0.67 3.39
N SER A 6 -0.07 0.09 4.38
CA SER A 6 0.34 0.19 5.80
C SER A 6 1.60 -0.62 6.18
N ILE A 7 2.23 -1.35 5.27
CA ILE A 7 3.62 -1.83 5.35
C ILE A 7 4.52 -0.90 4.53
N ARG A 8 4.16 -0.62 3.28
CA ARG A 8 5.01 0.09 2.30
C ARG A 8 5.18 1.57 2.64
N ILE A 9 4.12 2.26 3.07
CA ILE A 9 4.16 3.69 3.43
C ILE A 9 5.08 3.92 4.65
N PRO A 10 4.88 3.24 5.81
CA PRO A 10 5.79 3.41 6.93
C PRO A 10 7.22 2.94 6.61
N ALA A 11 7.40 1.91 5.77
CA ALA A 11 8.73 1.53 5.30
C ALA A 11 9.40 2.69 4.53
N ALA A 12 8.69 3.33 3.59
CA ALA A 12 9.20 4.48 2.83
C ALA A 12 9.56 5.65 3.74
N TYR A 13 8.71 5.99 4.70
CA TYR A 13 8.90 7.13 5.61
C TYR A 13 9.96 6.93 6.68
N ASN A 14 10.35 5.68 6.95
CA ASN A 14 11.37 5.35 7.95
C ASN A 14 12.65 4.78 7.32
N GLY A 15 12.80 4.83 5.99
CA GLY A 15 13.97 4.31 5.30
C GLY A 15 14.13 2.79 5.42
N LEU A 16 13.03 2.05 5.55
CA LEU A 16 13.00 0.60 5.74
C LEU A 16 12.57 -0.12 4.46
N PHE A 17 12.88 -1.40 4.38
CA PHE A 17 12.31 -2.31 3.39
C PHE A 17 10.93 -2.80 3.86
N GLY A 18 9.95 -2.83 2.96
CA GLY A 18 8.61 -3.32 3.25
C GLY A 18 7.99 -4.04 2.07
N LEU A 19 7.69 -5.32 2.19
CA LEU A 19 7.01 -6.12 1.19
C LEU A 19 5.56 -6.37 1.64
N LYS A 20 4.60 -6.04 0.77
CA LYS A 20 3.23 -6.52 0.82
C LYS A 20 3.12 -7.77 -0.08
N PRO A 21 2.95 -8.96 0.45
CA PRO A 21 2.80 -10.16 -0.38
C PRO A 21 1.51 -10.18 -1.20
N SER A 22 1.41 -11.13 -2.11
CA SER A 22 0.18 -11.46 -2.83
C SER A 22 -0.93 -11.88 -1.89
N ARG A 23 -2.17 -11.56 -2.24
CA ARG A 23 -3.35 -12.15 -1.59
C ARG A 23 -3.28 -13.67 -1.64
N GLY A 24 -3.44 -14.34 -0.50
CA GLY A 24 -3.34 -15.79 -0.37
C GLY A 24 -1.91 -16.33 -0.19
N ARG A 25 -0.88 -15.45 -0.11
CA ARG A 25 0.48 -15.89 0.21
C ARG A 25 0.65 -16.17 1.70
N ILE A 26 0.02 -15.38 2.55
CA ILE A 26 0.00 -15.52 4.00
C ILE A 26 -1.45 -15.69 4.43
N SER A 27 -1.72 -16.66 5.27
CA SER A 27 -3.04 -16.88 5.85
C SER A 27 -3.42 -15.79 6.84
N SER A 28 -4.69 -15.38 6.84
CA SER A 28 -5.28 -14.56 7.92
C SER A 28 -5.93 -15.40 9.01
N GLY A 29 -5.86 -16.72 8.89
CA GLY A 29 -6.40 -17.69 9.86
C GLY A 29 -5.70 -17.65 11.23
N PRO A 30 -6.33 -18.23 12.25
CA PRO A 30 -7.67 -18.85 12.24
C PRO A 30 -8.81 -17.84 12.45
N PHE A 31 -8.52 -16.55 12.63
CA PHE A 31 -9.53 -15.57 13.07
C PHE A 31 -10.35 -14.97 11.91
N MET A 32 -9.80 -14.95 10.72
CA MET A 32 -10.44 -14.43 9.51
C MET A 32 -10.10 -15.29 8.31
N GLY A 33 -11.02 -15.45 7.34
CA GLY A 33 -10.71 -16.02 6.03
C GLY A 33 -10.11 -14.97 5.10
N GLU A 34 -10.62 -13.73 5.19
CA GLU A 34 -10.17 -12.58 4.40
C GLU A 34 -10.06 -11.33 5.28
N ALA A 35 -8.88 -10.75 5.39
CA ALA A 35 -8.73 -9.44 6.00
C ALA A 35 -9.06 -8.35 4.95
N TRP A 36 -9.99 -7.44 5.28
CA TRP A 36 -10.44 -6.38 4.38
C TRP A 36 -10.88 -6.91 3.01
N THR A 37 -11.72 -7.91 3.00
CA THR A 37 -12.21 -8.54 1.75
C THR A 37 -11.06 -8.97 0.82
N GLY A 38 -9.93 -9.41 1.42
CA GLY A 38 -8.72 -9.83 0.71
C GLY A 38 -7.80 -8.70 0.22
N ALA A 39 -8.06 -7.44 0.58
CA ALA A 39 -7.16 -6.33 0.25
C ALA A 39 -5.99 -6.21 1.23
N SER A 40 -6.15 -6.68 2.47
CA SER A 40 -5.10 -6.64 3.48
C SER A 40 -4.31 -7.95 3.52
N THR A 41 -2.99 -7.81 3.61
CA THR A 41 -2.05 -8.92 3.82
C THR A 41 -1.09 -8.58 4.94
N ASP A 42 -0.68 -9.58 5.70
CA ASP A 42 0.27 -9.41 6.80
C ASP A 42 1.70 -9.63 6.30
N HIS A 43 2.63 -8.88 6.82
CA HIS A 43 4.07 -9.08 6.73
C HIS A 43 4.78 -8.09 7.64
N VAL A 44 6.12 -8.07 7.59
CA VAL A 44 6.97 -7.20 8.40
C VAL A 44 7.54 -6.03 7.61
N VAL A 45 7.99 -5.01 8.33
CA VAL A 45 9.00 -4.05 7.86
C VAL A 45 10.35 -4.45 8.43
N SER A 46 11.42 -4.31 7.67
CA SER A 46 12.76 -4.75 8.07
C SER A 46 13.83 -3.79 7.59
N ARG A 47 15.01 -3.86 8.18
CA ARG A 47 16.17 -3.09 7.70
C ARG A 47 16.82 -3.72 6.47
N THR A 48 16.69 -5.05 6.34
CA THR A 48 17.32 -5.84 5.26
C THR A 48 16.30 -6.63 4.48
N VAL A 49 16.60 -6.88 3.21
CA VAL A 49 15.80 -7.77 2.35
C VAL A 49 15.83 -9.20 2.89
N ARG A 50 16.98 -9.64 3.42
CA ARG A 50 17.18 -10.97 4.01
C ARG A 50 16.19 -11.26 5.12
N ASP A 51 16.01 -10.31 6.05
CA ASP A 51 15.12 -10.53 7.20
C ASP A 51 13.66 -10.61 6.76
N SER A 52 13.26 -9.81 5.76
CA SER A 52 11.94 -9.89 5.17
C SER A 52 11.71 -11.23 4.46
N ALA A 53 12.69 -11.70 3.68
CA ALA A 53 12.62 -13.00 3.00
C ALA A 53 12.51 -14.17 3.99
N ALA A 54 13.31 -14.16 5.06
CA ALA A 54 13.27 -15.17 6.12
C ALA A 54 11.91 -15.19 6.86
N MET A 55 11.33 -14.02 7.12
CA MET A 55 9.98 -13.95 7.69
C MET A 55 8.92 -14.45 6.72
N LEU A 56 9.07 -14.20 5.42
CA LEU A 56 8.12 -14.72 4.44
C LEU A 56 8.18 -16.26 4.36
N ASP A 57 9.36 -16.85 4.50
CA ASP A 57 9.51 -18.32 4.58
C ASP A 57 8.71 -18.91 5.75
N VAL A 58 8.70 -18.22 6.90
CA VAL A 58 7.97 -18.66 8.11
C VAL A 58 6.46 -18.44 8.00
N LEU A 59 6.04 -17.32 7.41
CA LEU A 59 4.64 -16.90 7.39
C LEU A 59 3.86 -17.42 6.19
N SER A 60 4.53 -17.80 5.08
CA SER A 60 3.85 -18.18 3.85
C SER A 60 3.21 -19.56 3.94
N GLY A 61 2.06 -19.66 3.32
CA GLY A 61 1.31 -20.91 3.19
C GLY A 61 -0.16 -20.75 3.61
N PRO A 62 -1.03 -21.61 3.09
CA PRO A 62 -2.44 -21.61 3.44
C PRO A 62 -2.68 -22.30 4.78
N ALA A 63 -3.69 -21.85 5.51
CA ALA A 63 -4.29 -22.58 6.61
C ALA A 63 -5.56 -23.33 6.13
N PRO A 64 -5.94 -24.44 6.80
CA PRO A 64 -7.18 -25.14 6.46
C PRO A 64 -8.39 -24.20 6.49
N GLY A 65 -9.11 -24.08 5.38
CA GLY A 65 -10.29 -23.22 5.25
C GLY A 65 -10.03 -21.83 4.69
N ASP A 66 -8.80 -21.50 4.33
CA ASP A 66 -8.50 -20.24 3.65
C ASP A 66 -9.24 -20.14 2.30
N PRO A 67 -9.77 -18.96 1.94
CA PRO A 67 -10.48 -18.78 0.66
C PRO A 67 -9.54 -18.65 -0.54
N PHE A 68 -8.25 -18.37 -0.30
CA PHE A 68 -7.22 -18.23 -1.33
C PHE A 68 -6.02 -19.10 -1.00
N GLU A 69 -5.58 -19.80 -2.01
CA GLU A 69 -4.35 -20.58 -1.98
C GLU A 69 -3.56 -20.30 -3.26
N ILE A 70 -2.28 -19.96 -3.11
CA ILE A 70 -1.39 -19.77 -4.26
C ILE A 70 -0.20 -20.71 -4.17
N PRO A 71 0.32 -21.21 -5.31
CA PRO A 71 1.46 -22.10 -5.32
C PRO A 71 2.63 -21.53 -4.53
N GLY A 72 3.29 -22.38 -3.75
CA GLY A 72 4.52 -22.01 -3.05
C GLY A 72 5.66 -21.69 -4.03
N PRO A 73 6.73 -21.03 -3.55
CA PRO A 73 7.92 -20.79 -4.35
C PRO A 73 8.68 -22.11 -4.63
N SER A 74 9.57 -22.09 -5.62
CA SER A 74 10.40 -23.25 -5.98
C SER A 74 11.49 -23.58 -4.97
N ALA A 75 11.84 -22.67 -4.08
CA ALA A 75 12.77 -22.79 -2.95
C ALA A 75 12.41 -21.74 -1.90
N ALA A 76 13.07 -21.75 -0.74
CA ALA A 76 12.89 -20.73 0.28
C ALA A 76 13.17 -19.32 -0.26
N TYR A 77 12.39 -18.33 0.14
CA TYR A 77 12.57 -16.95 -0.29
C TYR A 77 13.93 -16.38 0.14
N SER A 78 14.43 -16.80 1.31
CA SER A 78 15.77 -16.48 1.81
C SER A 78 16.90 -17.02 0.94
N GLU A 79 16.66 -18.10 0.19
CA GLU A 79 17.61 -18.60 -0.82
C GLU A 79 17.38 -17.91 -2.17
N LEU A 80 16.11 -17.71 -2.57
CA LEU A 80 15.77 -17.13 -3.87
C LEU A 80 16.28 -15.69 -3.98
N MET A 81 16.18 -14.89 -2.91
CA MET A 81 16.65 -13.50 -2.92
C MET A 81 18.14 -13.34 -3.26
N GLN A 82 18.95 -14.37 -3.05
CA GLN A 82 20.37 -14.38 -3.38
C GLN A 82 20.67 -14.69 -4.85
N ARG A 83 19.63 -15.07 -5.62
CA ARG A 83 19.77 -15.41 -7.04
C ARG A 83 19.47 -14.20 -7.90
N SER A 84 20.15 -14.08 -9.03
CA SER A 84 19.85 -13.04 -10.01
C SER A 84 18.41 -13.19 -10.53
N PRO A 85 17.64 -12.08 -10.62
CA PRO A 85 16.32 -12.11 -11.26
C PRO A 85 16.39 -12.26 -12.78
N GLY A 86 17.60 -12.29 -13.38
CA GLY A 86 17.80 -12.17 -14.81
C GLY A 86 17.62 -10.73 -15.29
N LYS A 87 17.39 -10.56 -16.59
CA LYS A 87 17.12 -9.25 -17.18
C LYS A 87 15.63 -8.99 -17.19
N LEU A 88 15.17 -8.06 -16.36
CA LEU A 88 13.76 -7.68 -16.25
C LEU A 88 13.44 -6.51 -17.18
N ARG A 89 12.20 -6.49 -17.67
CA ARG A 89 11.59 -5.34 -18.33
C ARG A 89 10.68 -4.62 -17.34
N ILE A 90 11.02 -3.37 -17.02
CA ILE A 90 10.39 -2.63 -15.93
C ILE A 90 9.72 -1.37 -16.50
N GLY A 91 8.41 -1.23 -16.32
CA GLY A 91 7.68 -0.03 -16.68
C GLY A 91 7.73 0.98 -15.53
N VAL A 92 8.08 2.23 -15.83
CA VAL A 92 8.28 3.30 -14.84
C VAL A 92 7.23 4.38 -15.01
N PHE A 93 6.64 4.83 -13.91
CA PHE A 93 5.77 5.99 -13.89
C PHE A 93 5.88 6.76 -12.57
N THR A 94 5.74 8.09 -12.67
CA THR A 94 5.85 9.00 -11.53
C THR A 94 4.58 9.84 -11.32
N SER A 95 3.68 9.86 -12.29
CA SER A 95 2.42 10.60 -12.20
C SER A 95 1.45 9.92 -11.25
N SER A 96 0.83 10.71 -10.37
CA SER A 96 -0.22 10.22 -9.46
C SER A 96 -1.45 9.74 -10.25
N PRO A 97 -1.97 8.54 -9.96
CA PRO A 97 -3.21 8.07 -10.59
C PRO A 97 -4.43 8.92 -10.23
N TYR A 98 -4.33 9.78 -9.22
CA TYR A 98 -5.38 10.71 -8.79
C TYR A 98 -5.20 12.12 -9.35
N ASN A 99 -4.22 12.34 -10.25
CA ASN A 99 -3.83 13.66 -10.75
C ASN A 99 -3.45 14.67 -9.64
N THR A 100 -2.96 14.17 -8.52
CA THR A 100 -2.42 14.99 -7.44
C THR A 100 -0.94 15.26 -7.67
N GLU A 101 -0.42 16.32 -7.05
CA GLU A 101 1.01 16.66 -7.13
C GLU A 101 1.86 15.58 -6.46
N VAL A 102 2.99 15.25 -7.08
CA VAL A 102 4.03 14.38 -6.55
C VAL A 102 5.27 15.22 -6.27
N ALA A 103 5.81 15.11 -5.06
CA ALA A 103 6.99 15.86 -4.64
C ALA A 103 8.18 15.56 -5.56
N PRO A 104 8.97 16.58 -5.95
CA PRO A 104 10.12 16.41 -6.83
C PRO A 104 11.12 15.36 -6.34
N GLU A 105 11.31 15.24 -5.03
CA GLU A 105 12.20 14.27 -4.41
C GLU A 105 11.69 12.82 -4.61
N CYS A 106 10.37 12.62 -4.59
CA CYS A 106 9.77 11.32 -4.88
C CYS A 106 9.95 10.94 -6.36
N VAL A 107 9.86 11.92 -7.26
CA VAL A 107 10.15 11.72 -8.69
C VAL A 107 11.62 11.41 -8.90
N ALA A 108 12.52 12.22 -8.31
CA ALA A 108 13.97 12.04 -8.41
C ALA A 108 14.43 10.66 -7.91
N ALA A 109 13.85 10.17 -6.80
CA ALA A 109 14.12 8.84 -6.26
C ALA A 109 13.83 7.73 -7.27
N VAL A 110 12.71 7.84 -8.01
CA VAL A 110 12.36 6.88 -9.08
C VAL A 110 13.33 6.98 -10.25
N GLU A 111 13.66 8.19 -10.71
CA GLU A 111 14.57 8.40 -11.82
C GLU A 111 16.01 7.91 -11.52
N GLU A 112 16.49 8.13 -10.30
CA GLU A 112 17.79 7.62 -9.85
C GLU A 112 17.77 6.09 -9.78
N THR A 113 16.70 5.51 -9.25
CA THR A 113 16.52 4.05 -9.20
C THR A 113 16.45 3.47 -10.61
N ALA A 114 15.80 4.12 -11.55
CA ALA A 114 15.75 3.70 -12.96
C ALA A 114 17.16 3.63 -13.57
N ARG A 115 18.02 4.62 -13.31
CA ARG A 115 19.44 4.59 -13.76
C ARG A 115 20.22 3.44 -13.12
N VAL A 116 20.00 3.15 -11.83
CA VAL A 116 20.61 2.00 -11.15
C VAL A 116 20.21 0.70 -11.84
N LEU A 117 18.92 0.54 -12.15
CA LEU A 117 18.40 -0.64 -12.84
C LEU A 117 18.98 -0.82 -14.24
N GLU A 118 19.13 0.25 -15.01
CA GLU A 118 19.80 0.22 -16.34
C GLU A 118 21.26 -0.21 -16.21
N ASN A 119 21.99 0.32 -15.22
CA ASN A 119 23.38 -0.07 -14.95
C ASN A 119 23.50 -1.55 -14.53
N LEU A 120 22.49 -2.11 -13.89
CA LEU A 120 22.37 -3.53 -13.55
C LEU A 120 21.95 -4.41 -14.76
N GLY A 121 21.65 -3.78 -15.89
CA GLY A 121 21.36 -4.45 -17.15
C GLY A 121 19.88 -4.78 -17.38
N HIS A 122 18.97 -4.21 -16.58
CA HIS A 122 17.53 -4.28 -16.81
C HIS A 122 17.11 -3.34 -17.93
N ARG A 123 15.96 -3.61 -18.53
CA ARG A 123 15.32 -2.74 -19.51
C ARG A 123 14.27 -1.88 -18.82
N VAL A 124 14.48 -0.57 -18.82
CA VAL A 124 13.60 0.39 -18.17
C VAL A 124 12.88 1.23 -19.24
N GLU A 125 11.57 1.35 -19.13
CA GLU A 125 10.75 2.12 -20.09
C GLU A 125 9.67 2.91 -19.32
N TYR A 126 9.41 4.15 -19.76
CA TYR A 126 8.29 4.91 -19.17
C TYR A 126 6.96 4.35 -19.67
N ALA A 127 6.26 3.68 -18.78
CA ALA A 127 4.97 3.06 -19.03
C ALA A 127 4.19 2.90 -17.72
N ALA A 128 2.90 3.13 -17.75
CA ALA A 128 2.00 2.97 -16.62
C ALA A 128 0.84 2.02 -16.98
N PRO A 129 0.28 1.28 -16.01
CA PRO A 129 -0.97 0.57 -16.23
C PRO A 129 -2.12 1.57 -16.43
N GLU A 130 -3.01 1.29 -17.38
CA GLU A 130 -4.12 2.17 -17.72
C GLU A 130 -5.38 1.82 -16.93
N PHE A 131 -5.77 2.66 -15.98
CA PHE A 131 -7.01 2.51 -15.20
C PHE A 131 -7.55 3.86 -14.73
N ASP A 132 -8.82 3.91 -14.36
CA ASP A 132 -9.44 5.10 -13.74
C ASP A 132 -8.99 5.20 -12.27
N GLY A 133 -8.09 6.15 -11.99
CA GLY A 133 -7.56 6.40 -10.65
C GLY A 133 -8.63 6.85 -9.67
N MET A 134 -9.58 7.70 -10.08
CA MET A 134 -10.66 8.12 -9.20
C MET A 134 -11.64 7.00 -8.87
N ALA A 135 -11.88 6.08 -9.82
CA ALA A 135 -12.63 4.86 -9.52
C ALA A 135 -11.89 3.98 -8.50
N LEU A 136 -10.56 3.84 -8.64
CA LEU A 136 -9.73 3.13 -7.65
C LEU A 136 -9.85 3.77 -6.26
N ALA A 137 -9.73 5.10 -6.16
CA ALA A 137 -9.85 5.83 -4.90
C ALA A 137 -11.22 5.61 -4.24
N ARG A 138 -12.32 5.70 -5.03
CA ARG A 138 -13.68 5.46 -4.55
C ARG A 138 -13.88 4.01 -4.08
N CYS A 139 -13.31 3.05 -4.79
CA CYS A 139 -13.36 1.64 -4.39
C CYS A 139 -12.62 1.42 -3.06
N TYR A 140 -11.42 1.98 -2.94
CA TYR A 140 -10.62 1.89 -1.71
C TYR A 140 -11.32 2.54 -0.51
N LEU A 141 -11.81 3.77 -0.65
CA LEU A 141 -12.52 4.44 0.44
C LEU A 141 -13.82 3.71 0.82
N GLY A 142 -14.55 3.16 -0.17
CA GLY A 142 -15.72 2.36 0.12
C GLY A 142 -15.42 1.13 0.97
N LEU A 143 -14.32 0.44 0.67
CA LEU A 143 -13.81 -0.65 1.48
C LEU A 143 -13.44 -0.16 2.89
N TYR A 144 -12.64 0.90 2.97
CA TYR A 144 -12.14 1.45 4.24
C TYR A 144 -13.27 1.87 5.18
N PHE A 145 -14.29 2.55 4.65
CA PHE A 145 -15.46 2.94 5.43
C PHE A 145 -16.24 1.72 5.96
N GLY A 146 -16.45 0.72 5.11
CA GLY A 146 -17.12 -0.52 5.49
C GLY A 146 -16.38 -1.28 6.58
N GLU A 147 -15.08 -1.46 6.42
CA GLU A 147 -14.23 -2.19 7.37
C GLU A 147 -14.13 -1.48 8.74
N VAL A 148 -13.96 -0.17 8.75
CA VAL A 148 -13.93 0.60 10.01
C VAL A 148 -15.27 0.52 10.72
N SER A 149 -16.39 0.65 9.99
CA SER A 149 -17.73 0.49 10.55
C SER A 149 -17.92 -0.89 11.17
N ALA A 150 -17.54 -1.96 10.46
CA ALA A 150 -17.64 -3.33 10.95
C ALA A 150 -16.75 -3.57 12.18
N LEU A 151 -15.53 -3.05 12.22
CA LEU A 151 -14.64 -3.15 13.38
C LEU A 151 -15.17 -2.40 14.60
N MET A 152 -15.77 -1.22 14.40
CA MET A 152 -16.44 -0.49 15.48
C MET A 152 -17.64 -1.26 16.04
N ALA A 153 -18.47 -1.84 15.17
CA ALA A 153 -19.59 -2.67 15.58
C ALA A 153 -19.14 -3.90 16.40
N LYS A 154 -18.10 -4.58 15.92
CA LYS A 154 -17.49 -5.72 16.63
C LYS A 154 -16.93 -5.32 18.00
N ALA A 155 -16.25 -4.17 18.10
CA ALA A 155 -15.73 -3.68 19.37
C ALA A 155 -16.85 -3.36 20.39
N LYS A 156 -17.95 -2.77 19.91
CA LYS A 156 -19.13 -2.52 20.75
C LYS A 156 -19.76 -3.81 21.26
N GLU A 157 -19.92 -4.80 20.38
CA GLU A 157 -20.52 -6.08 20.71
C GLU A 157 -19.64 -6.92 21.65
N GLN A 158 -18.37 -7.04 21.38
CA GLN A 158 -17.48 -7.95 22.11
C GLN A 158 -16.90 -7.36 23.39
N PHE A 159 -16.63 -6.04 23.41
CA PHE A 159 -15.93 -5.37 24.51
C PHE A 159 -16.78 -4.32 25.22
N GLY A 160 -18.04 -4.11 24.80
CA GLY A 160 -18.92 -3.08 25.37
C GLY A 160 -18.45 -1.66 25.07
N ALA A 161 -17.63 -1.44 24.01
CA ALA A 161 -17.18 -0.13 23.61
C ALA A 161 -18.35 0.80 23.25
N THR A 162 -18.18 2.09 23.50
CA THR A 162 -19.15 3.15 23.19
C THR A 162 -18.56 4.09 22.14
N ASP A 163 -19.35 5.01 21.59
CA ASP A 163 -18.84 6.01 20.62
C ASP A 163 -17.73 6.89 21.20
N SER A 164 -17.70 7.09 22.52
CA SER A 164 -16.65 7.90 23.18
C SER A 164 -15.28 7.22 23.24
N ASP A 165 -15.22 5.89 23.02
CA ASP A 165 -13.99 5.13 23.04
C ASP A 165 -13.26 5.16 21.68
N PHE A 166 -13.86 5.79 20.67
CA PHE A 166 -13.27 5.97 19.35
C PHE A 166 -12.93 7.43 19.06
N GLU A 167 -11.82 7.64 18.37
CA GLU A 167 -11.41 8.94 17.86
C GLU A 167 -12.48 9.55 16.95
N LEU A 168 -12.50 10.90 16.88
CA LEU A 168 -13.50 11.64 16.12
C LEU A 168 -13.51 11.22 14.63
N ASP A 169 -12.33 11.09 14.03
CA ASP A 169 -12.17 10.71 12.62
C ASP A 169 -12.62 9.26 12.38
N THR A 170 -12.30 8.34 13.29
CA THR A 170 -12.79 6.95 13.26
C THR A 170 -14.31 6.89 13.29
N ARG A 171 -14.95 7.69 14.14
CA ARG A 171 -16.42 7.77 14.23
C ARG A 171 -17.04 8.33 12.94
N LEU A 172 -16.40 9.33 12.33
CA LEU A 172 -16.85 9.89 11.06
C LEU A 172 -16.78 8.85 9.94
N ILE A 173 -15.67 8.16 9.84
CA ILE A 173 -15.44 7.06 8.87
C ILE A 173 -16.45 5.93 9.10
N GLY A 174 -16.66 5.52 10.35
CA GLY A 174 -17.65 4.51 10.73
C GLY A 174 -19.07 4.90 10.31
N MET A 175 -19.49 6.15 10.55
CA MET A 175 -20.78 6.67 10.11
C MET A 175 -20.93 6.63 8.57
N LEU A 176 -19.86 6.94 7.81
CA LEU A 176 -19.89 6.83 6.36
C LEU A 176 -20.06 5.36 5.91
N GLY A 177 -19.42 4.41 6.59
CA GLY A 177 -19.61 2.98 6.34
C GLY A 177 -21.05 2.50 6.64
N GLU A 178 -21.60 2.87 7.79
CA GLU A 178 -22.98 2.53 8.18
C GLU A 178 -24.04 3.07 7.21
N THR A 179 -23.77 4.20 6.58
CA THR A 179 -24.74 4.89 5.71
C THR A 179 -24.55 4.59 4.23
N MET A 180 -23.51 3.84 3.85
CA MET A 180 -23.25 3.40 2.47
C MET A 180 -24.31 2.37 2.03
N PRO A 181 -24.96 2.55 0.87
CA PRO A 181 -25.84 1.52 0.33
C PRO A 181 -25.04 0.23 0.03
N LEU A 182 -25.58 -0.92 0.46
CA LEU A 182 -24.95 -2.22 0.20
C LEU A 182 -24.71 -2.47 -1.30
N SER A 183 -25.65 -2.03 -2.15
CA SER A 183 -25.51 -2.13 -3.60
C SER A 183 -24.30 -1.33 -4.15
N ASP A 184 -23.95 -0.20 -3.53
CA ASP A 184 -22.80 0.60 -3.92
C ASP A 184 -21.50 -0.10 -3.52
N TYR A 185 -21.46 -0.69 -2.32
CA TYR A 185 -20.32 -1.51 -1.89
C TYR A 185 -20.09 -2.69 -2.84
N VAL A 186 -21.14 -3.45 -3.18
CA VAL A 186 -21.05 -4.60 -4.09
C VAL A 186 -20.54 -4.19 -5.47
N ARG A 187 -21.07 -3.09 -6.05
CA ARG A 187 -20.60 -2.58 -7.34
C ARG A 187 -19.11 -2.20 -7.30
N ARG A 188 -18.68 -1.48 -6.26
CA ARG A 188 -17.27 -1.11 -6.07
C ARG A 188 -16.38 -2.34 -5.92
N ARG A 189 -16.83 -3.35 -5.20
CA ARG A 189 -16.08 -4.61 -5.05
C ARG A 189 -15.93 -5.36 -6.39
N GLN A 190 -16.97 -5.38 -7.21
CA GLN A 190 -16.91 -5.96 -8.55
C GLN A 190 -15.93 -5.21 -9.47
N GLN A 191 -15.84 -3.90 -9.31
CA GLN A 191 -14.97 -3.04 -10.13
C GLN A 191 -13.47 -3.33 -9.90
N TRP A 192 -13.08 -3.94 -8.78
CA TRP A 192 -11.67 -4.34 -8.55
C TRP A 192 -11.10 -5.21 -9.67
N ASN A 193 -11.94 -5.98 -10.33
CA ASN A 193 -11.53 -6.83 -11.44
C ASN A 193 -11.10 -6.01 -12.68
N GLU A 194 -11.60 -4.80 -12.86
CA GLU A 194 -11.17 -3.91 -13.93
C GLU A 194 -9.70 -3.51 -13.72
N PHE A 195 -9.34 -3.13 -12.49
CA PHE A 195 -7.96 -2.81 -12.13
C PHE A 195 -7.02 -4.02 -12.24
N ALA A 196 -7.49 -5.20 -11.82
CA ALA A 196 -6.72 -6.43 -11.94
C ALA A 196 -6.45 -6.79 -13.41
N ARG A 197 -7.43 -6.58 -14.31
CA ARG A 197 -7.26 -6.79 -15.75
C ARG A 197 -6.32 -5.75 -16.37
N ALA A 198 -6.39 -4.49 -15.95
CA ALA A 198 -5.47 -3.44 -16.40
C ALA A 198 -4.01 -3.78 -16.05
N LEU A 199 -3.77 -4.21 -14.80
CA LEU A 199 -2.45 -4.71 -14.39
C LEU A 199 -2.04 -5.97 -15.14
N GLY A 200 -2.95 -6.92 -15.36
CA GLY A 200 -2.68 -8.13 -16.14
C GLY A 200 -2.26 -7.81 -17.58
N ALA A 201 -2.90 -6.84 -18.22
CA ALA A 201 -2.51 -6.36 -19.56
C ALA A 201 -1.11 -5.70 -19.52
N PHE A 202 -0.83 -4.87 -18.52
CA PHE A 202 0.49 -4.26 -18.32
C PHE A 202 1.58 -5.32 -18.13
N PHE A 203 1.39 -6.31 -17.27
CA PHE A 203 2.32 -7.41 -17.03
C PHE A 203 2.46 -8.38 -18.23
N GLY A 204 1.62 -8.28 -19.23
CA GLY A 204 1.83 -8.95 -20.53
C GLY A 204 3.04 -8.39 -21.31
N SER A 205 3.49 -7.17 -20.97
CA SER A 205 4.62 -6.49 -21.62
C SER A 205 5.78 -6.19 -20.68
N TYR A 206 5.55 -6.13 -19.37
CA TYR A 206 6.52 -5.79 -18.35
C TYR A 206 6.53 -6.84 -17.24
N ASP A 207 7.70 -7.14 -16.70
CA ASP A 207 7.84 -8.06 -15.56
C ASP A 207 7.41 -7.39 -14.25
N LEU A 208 7.79 -6.12 -14.08
CA LEU A 208 7.50 -5.30 -12.89
C LEU A 208 7.13 -3.87 -13.30
N TYR A 209 6.51 -3.14 -12.38
CA TYR A 209 6.47 -1.68 -12.43
C TYR A 209 7.33 -1.05 -11.34
N LEU A 210 7.79 0.19 -11.59
CA LEU A 210 8.46 1.07 -10.63
C LEU A 210 7.68 2.39 -10.54
N SER A 211 7.39 2.82 -9.32
CA SER A 211 6.73 4.10 -9.02
C SER A 211 7.26 4.69 -7.70
N PRO A 212 6.93 5.93 -7.34
CA PRO A 212 7.09 6.37 -5.96
C PRO A 212 6.27 5.46 -5.03
N THR A 213 6.73 5.24 -3.78
CA THR A 213 5.87 4.60 -2.75
C THR A 213 4.84 5.60 -2.26
N THR A 214 5.25 6.85 -2.03
CA THR A 214 4.42 7.96 -1.55
C THR A 214 4.52 9.14 -2.50
N GLY A 215 3.47 9.97 -2.54
CA GLY A 215 3.46 11.19 -3.36
C GLY A 215 4.13 12.38 -2.68
N GLN A 216 4.34 12.31 -1.36
CA GLN A 216 4.91 13.38 -0.54
C GLN A 216 5.94 12.83 0.44
N LEU A 217 6.84 13.68 0.90
CA LEU A 217 7.80 13.37 1.96
C LEU A 217 7.09 13.07 3.30
N PRO A 218 7.80 12.46 4.27
CA PRO A 218 7.27 12.27 5.61
C PRO A 218 6.71 13.56 6.19
N ALA A 219 5.51 13.50 6.77
CA ALA A 219 4.89 14.66 7.39
C ALA A 219 5.61 15.04 8.69
N ALA A 220 5.69 16.33 8.99
CA ALA A 220 6.14 16.80 10.30
C ALA A 220 5.17 16.36 11.41
N ILE A 221 5.69 16.23 12.63
CA ILE A 221 4.85 15.90 13.79
C ILE A 221 3.77 16.97 13.97
N GLY A 222 2.51 16.54 14.03
CA GLY A 222 1.33 17.42 14.13
C GLY A 222 0.81 17.99 12.80
N GLU A 223 1.54 17.87 11.69
CA GLU A 223 1.12 18.43 10.38
C GLU A 223 -0.21 17.84 9.89
N LEU A 224 -0.47 16.56 10.17
CA LEU A 224 -1.68 15.86 9.73
C LEU A 224 -2.83 15.95 10.73
N GLU A 225 -2.70 16.72 11.81
CA GLU A 225 -3.80 16.90 12.74
C GLU A 225 -4.99 17.62 12.09
N THR A 226 -6.17 17.06 12.28
CA THR A 226 -7.42 17.68 11.79
C THR A 226 -7.62 19.06 12.40
N PRO A 227 -7.73 20.14 11.62
CA PRO A 227 -7.94 21.50 12.12
C PRO A 227 -9.19 21.63 12.99
N ALA A 228 -9.17 22.55 13.97
CA ALA A 228 -10.25 22.70 14.95
C ALA A 228 -11.64 22.96 14.31
N HIS A 229 -11.70 23.74 13.22
CA HIS A 229 -12.94 24.02 12.51
C HIS A 229 -13.51 22.78 11.80
N LEU A 230 -12.64 21.90 11.27
CA LEU A 230 -13.05 20.62 10.71
C LEU A 230 -13.47 19.62 11.79
N LYS A 231 -12.79 19.61 12.95
CA LYS A 231 -13.24 18.84 14.12
C LYS A 231 -14.65 19.27 14.57
N PHE A 232 -14.96 20.56 14.53
CA PHE A 232 -16.30 21.06 14.85
C PHE A 232 -17.33 20.60 13.81
N ALA A 233 -17.03 20.73 12.51
CA ALA A 233 -17.90 20.26 11.44
C ALA A 233 -18.17 18.75 11.52
N ALA A 234 -17.14 17.94 11.78
CA ALA A 234 -17.26 16.50 11.97
C ALA A 234 -18.20 16.14 13.15
N ARG A 235 -18.06 16.84 14.29
CA ARG A 235 -18.96 16.64 15.44
C ARG A 235 -20.42 16.97 15.09
N LEU A 236 -20.64 18.03 14.32
CA LEU A 236 -21.99 18.40 13.88
C LEU A 236 -22.55 17.36 12.91
N MET A 237 -21.75 16.87 11.96
CA MET A 237 -22.15 15.82 11.02
C MET A 237 -22.52 14.51 11.75
N LEU A 238 -21.76 14.10 12.76
CA LEU A 238 -22.07 12.96 13.61
C LEU A 238 -23.37 13.17 14.37
N LYS A 239 -23.56 14.34 15.00
CA LYS A 239 -24.78 14.68 15.75
C LYS A 239 -26.05 14.65 14.88
N LEU A 240 -25.93 15.12 13.63
CA LEU A 240 -27.04 15.16 12.66
C LEU A 240 -27.19 13.85 11.87
N LYS A 241 -26.32 12.85 12.08
CA LYS A 241 -26.28 11.59 11.33
C LYS A 241 -26.26 11.83 9.81
N ALA A 242 -25.45 12.80 9.37
CA ALA A 242 -25.47 13.33 8.01
C ALA A 242 -24.79 12.46 6.95
N GLY A 243 -24.37 11.22 7.25
CA GLY A 243 -23.63 10.35 6.36
C GLY A 243 -24.29 10.15 4.99
N LYS A 244 -25.62 9.96 4.92
CA LYS A 244 -26.34 9.84 3.64
C LYS A 244 -26.25 11.10 2.79
N LEU A 245 -26.18 12.28 3.40
CA LEU A 245 -26.04 13.55 2.71
C LEU A 245 -24.64 13.68 2.11
N VAL A 246 -23.61 13.29 2.86
CA VAL A 246 -22.21 13.27 2.38
C VAL A 246 -22.06 12.37 1.17
N HIS A 247 -22.64 11.17 1.17
CA HIS A 247 -22.61 10.27 0.00
C HIS A 247 -23.28 10.86 -1.26
N ARG A 248 -24.29 11.71 -1.08
CA ARG A 248 -25.03 12.34 -2.21
C ARG A 248 -24.40 13.63 -2.71
N SER A 249 -23.57 14.28 -1.93
CA SER A 249 -23.02 15.62 -2.23
C SER A 249 -21.75 15.59 -3.10
N GLY A 250 -21.18 14.42 -3.41
CA GLY A 250 -19.89 14.28 -4.08
C GLY A 250 -18.68 14.60 -3.18
N GLN A 251 -18.89 14.93 -1.90
CA GLN A 251 -17.81 15.22 -0.94
C GLN A 251 -16.88 14.01 -0.72
N VAL A 252 -17.37 12.80 -0.96
CA VAL A 252 -16.53 11.58 -0.87
C VAL A 252 -15.35 11.66 -1.86
N ASP A 253 -15.54 12.21 -3.04
CA ASP A 253 -14.45 12.36 -4.03
C ASP A 253 -13.39 13.36 -3.57
N GLN A 254 -13.83 14.48 -2.99
CA GLN A 254 -12.90 15.45 -2.40
C GLN A 254 -12.14 14.87 -1.22
N MET A 255 -12.84 14.16 -0.31
CA MET A 255 -12.20 13.43 0.79
C MET A 255 -11.20 12.39 0.27
N ALA A 256 -11.49 11.71 -0.85
CA ALA A 256 -10.58 10.77 -1.47
C ALA A 256 -9.28 11.45 -1.91
N LEU A 257 -9.40 12.57 -2.61
CA LEU A 257 -8.24 13.32 -3.08
C LEU A 257 -7.41 13.84 -1.90
N GLU A 258 -8.03 14.45 -0.90
CA GLU A 258 -7.35 15.00 0.27
C GLU A 258 -6.66 13.89 1.10
N SER A 259 -7.33 12.77 1.33
CA SER A 259 -6.82 11.68 2.17
C SER A 259 -5.74 10.84 1.47
N LEU A 260 -5.82 10.66 0.15
CA LEU A 260 -4.94 9.78 -0.61
C LEU A 260 -3.85 10.51 -1.40
N ALA A 261 -3.88 11.85 -1.46
CA ALA A 261 -2.90 12.64 -2.19
C ALA A 261 -1.45 12.38 -1.77
N ARG A 262 -1.22 12.16 -0.48
CA ARG A 262 0.13 11.85 0.04
C ARG A 262 0.62 10.45 -0.31
N THR A 263 -0.29 9.51 -0.58
CA THR A 263 0.03 8.09 -0.77
C THR A 263 -0.74 7.48 -1.94
N PRO A 264 -0.67 8.05 -3.15
CA PRO A 264 -1.57 7.68 -4.25
C PRO A 264 -1.21 6.36 -4.95
N PHE A 265 -0.04 5.77 -4.68
CA PHE A 265 0.50 4.66 -5.45
C PHE A 265 0.25 3.27 -4.86
N THR A 266 -0.15 3.18 -3.59
CA THR A 266 -0.13 1.89 -2.86
C THR A 266 -1.41 1.08 -3.01
N GLN A 267 -2.59 1.71 -3.13
CA GLN A 267 -3.90 1.05 -3.07
C GLN A 267 -4.16 0.08 -4.22
N LEU A 268 -3.54 0.30 -5.38
CA LEU A 268 -3.69 -0.55 -6.55
C LEU A 268 -3.31 -2.01 -6.23
N ALA A 269 -2.14 -2.22 -5.61
CA ALA A 269 -1.67 -3.55 -5.24
C ALA A 269 -2.56 -4.23 -4.17
N ASN A 270 -3.25 -3.46 -3.32
CA ASN A 270 -4.19 -4.00 -2.35
C ASN A 270 -5.46 -4.51 -3.02
N LEU A 271 -6.13 -3.67 -3.82
CA LEU A 271 -7.38 -4.05 -4.45
C LEU A 271 -7.20 -5.19 -5.47
N THR A 272 -6.10 -5.20 -6.21
CA THR A 272 -5.79 -6.26 -7.17
C THR A 272 -5.22 -7.53 -6.54
N GLY A 273 -4.71 -7.43 -5.30
CA GLY A 273 -4.09 -8.57 -4.60
C GLY A 273 -2.67 -8.91 -5.08
N THR A 274 -2.07 -8.07 -5.94
CA THR A 274 -0.70 -8.29 -6.44
C THR A 274 0.35 -7.93 -5.38
N PRO A 275 1.54 -8.55 -5.40
CA PRO A 275 2.61 -8.19 -4.47
C PRO A 275 3.24 -6.86 -4.85
N ALA A 276 3.67 -6.10 -3.85
CA ALA A 276 4.45 -4.88 -4.05
C ALA A 276 5.37 -4.62 -2.87
N MET A 277 6.53 -4.01 -3.13
CA MET A 277 7.51 -3.68 -2.10
C MET A 277 7.89 -2.21 -2.15
N SER A 278 8.26 -1.65 -1.00
CA SER A 278 8.94 -0.36 -0.87
C SER A 278 10.42 -0.58 -0.55
N VAL A 279 11.30 0.05 -1.31
CA VAL A 279 12.75 -0.04 -1.17
C VAL A 279 13.31 1.35 -0.88
N PRO A 280 14.16 1.55 0.16
CA PRO A 280 14.68 2.86 0.56
C PRO A 280 15.87 3.28 -0.33
N MET A 281 15.60 3.67 -1.57
CA MET A 281 16.63 3.94 -2.58
C MET A 281 17.20 5.36 -2.54
N HIS A 282 16.53 6.29 -1.88
CA HIS A 282 16.93 7.71 -1.90
C HIS A 282 16.77 8.36 -0.52
N TRP A 283 17.60 9.37 -0.26
CA TRP A 283 17.55 10.22 0.94
C TRP A 283 17.69 11.68 0.50
N THR A 284 16.85 12.55 1.03
CA THR A 284 16.96 13.98 0.73
C THR A 284 18.23 14.58 1.33
N ALA A 285 18.58 15.80 0.91
CA ALA A 285 19.72 16.52 1.49
C ALA A 285 19.58 16.76 3.01
N GLU A 286 18.36 16.84 3.50
CA GLU A 286 18.00 17.00 4.91
C GLU A 286 18.01 15.66 5.68
N GLY A 287 18.26 14.54 5.00
CA GLY A 287 18.33 13.22 5.63
C GLY A 287 16.99 12.51 5.74
N LEU A 288 15.94 12.96 5.05
CA LEU A 288 14.65 12.27 5.02
C LEU A 288 14.70 11.10 4.03
N PRO A 289 14.24 9.90 4.41
CA PRO A 289 14.21 8.76 3.50
C PRO A 289 13.06 8.89 2.49
N VAL A 290 13.31 8.39 1.27
CA VAL A 290 12.32 8.32 0.19
C VAL A 290 12.31 6.90 -0.37
N GLY A 291 11.19 6.20 -0.18
CA GLY A 291 11.00 4.87 -0.72
C GLY A 291 10.47 4.89 -2.15
N VAL A 292 10.96 3.97 -2.97
CA VAL A 292 10.39 3.65 -4.28
C VAL A 292 9.64 2.34 -4.22
N GLN A 293 8.56 2.22 -5.01
CA GLN A 293 7.71 1.03 -5.01
C GLN A 293 7.91 0.22 -6.28
N PHE A 294 8.14 -1.08 -6.12
CA PHE A 294 8.01 -2.05 -7.19
C PHE A 294 6.78 -2.92 -6.97
N GLY A 295 6.08 -3.23 -8.05
CA GLY A 295 5.01 -4.21 -8.02
C GLY A 295 5.14 -5.20 -9.15
N GLY A 296 4.68 -6.43 -8.92
CA GLY A 296 4.76 -7.54 -9.86
C GLY A 296 3.43 -8.25 -10.04
N PRO A 297 3.33 -9.18 -11.00
CA PRO A 297 2.17 -10.01 -11.15
C PRO A 297 1.91 -10.86 -9.90
N HIS A 298 0.70 -11.38 -9.77
CA HIS A 298 0.32 -12.20 -8.62
C HIS A 298 1.27 -13.41 -8.48
N GLY A 299 1.84 -13.60 -7.29
CA GLY A 299 2.82 -14.65 -7.00
C GLY A 299 4.29 -14.28 -7.28
N ALA A 300 4.60 -13.05 -7.68
CA ALA A 300 5.95 -12.61 -8.05
C ALA A 300 6.85 -12.23 -6.88
N GLU A 301 6.58 -12.67 -5.66
CA GLU A 301 7.39 -12.33 -4.47
C GLU A 301 8.86 -12.70 -4.66
N ALA A 302 9.15 -13.86 -5.26
CA ALA A 302 10.53 -14.29 -5.51
C ALA A 302 11.28 -13.29 -6.41
N THR A 303 10.66 -12.87 -7.52
CA THR A 303 11.25 -11.88 -8.43
C THR A 303 11.48 -10.52 -7.76
N LEU A 304 10.51 -10.07 -6.94
CA LEU A 304 10.64 -8.84 -6.18
C LEU A 304 11.79 -8.92 -5.17
N LEU A 305 11.90 -10.01 -4.42
CA LEU A 305 12.98 -10.21 -3.45
C LEU A 305 14.35 -10.36 -4.11
N GLN A 306 14.43 -11.03 -5.26
CA GLN A 306 15.66 -11.12 -6.05
C GLN A 306 16.13 -9.75 -6.53
N LEU A 307 15.21 -8.93 -7.06
CA LEU A 307 15.52 -7.56 -7.45
C LEU A 307 15.91 -6.70 -6.24
N ALA A 308 15.19 -6.84 -5.12
CA ALA A 308 15.49 -6.10 -3.89
C ALA A 308 16.89 -6.45 -3.35
N GLY A 309 17.29 -7.72 -3.35
CA GLY A 309 18.64 -8.15 -2.98
C GLY A 309 19.72 -7.54 -3.88
N GLN A 310 19.48 -7.52 -5.17
CA GLN A 310 20.40 -6.87 -6.13
C GLN A 310 20.50 -5.35 -5.94
N LEU A 311 19.39 -4.69 -5.61
CA LEU A 311 19.38 -3.26 -5.29
C LEU A 311 20.07 -2.96 -3.95
N GLU A 312 19.90 -3.82 -2.94
CA GLU A 312 20.58 -3.70 -1.64
C GLU A 312 22.10 -3.81 -1.77
N GLU A 313 22.57 -4.70 -2.67
CA GLU A 313 24.00 -4.81 -2.99
C GLU A 313 24.53 -3.58 -3.78
N ALA A 314 23.75 -3.11 -4.76
CA ALA A 314 24.15 -2.00 -5.62
C ALA A 314 24.10 -0.62 -4.92
N ASN A 315 23.18 -0.46 -3.98
CA ASN A 315 22.98 0.77 -3.21
C ASN A 315 22.71 0.42 -1.74
N PRO A 316 23.75 0.08 -0.95
CA PRO A 316 23.63 -0.33 0.44
C PRO A 316 23.06 0.81 1.31
N TRP A 317 21.78 0.75 1.62
CA TRP A 317 21.11 1.77 2.45
C TRP A 317 21.38 1.63 3.94
N PHE A 318 21.99 0.53 4.39
CA PHE A 318 22.22 0.24 5.78
C PHE A 318 23.11 1.28 6.45
N SER A 319 24.09 1.84 5.74
CA SER A 319 24.98 2.91 6.20
C SER A 319 24.24 4.20 6.59
N ASN A 320 23.03 4.40 6.11
CA ASN A 320 22.24 5.58 6.48
C ASN A 320 21.68 5.48 7.92
N TYR A 321 21.55 4.27 8.48
CA TYR A 321 21.11 4.10 9.88
C TYR A 321 22.18 4.48 10.89
N GLU A 322 23.45 4.28 10.56
CA GLU A 322 24.59 4.69 11.41
C GLU A 322 24.60 6.21 11.61
N ARG A 323 24.25 6.97 10.57
CA ARG A 323 24.13 8.43 10.65
C ARG A 323 22.99 8.90 11.55
N LEU A 324 21.94 8.10 11.69
CA LEU A 324 20.81 8.40 12.59
C LEU A 324 21.18 8.11 14.05
N GLU A 325 21.97 7.07 14.30
CA GLU A 325 22.46 6.75 15.65
C GLU A 325 23.42 7.83 16.18
N ASP A 326 24.21 8.45 15.32
CA ASP A 326 25.11 9.56 15.68
C ASP A 326 24.37 10.90 15.92
N ALA A 327 23.09 11.00 15.52
CA ALA A 327 22.27 12.22 15.64
C ALA A 327 21.45 12.30 16.94
N PHE A 328 21.44 11.21 17.75
CA PHE A 328 20.72 11.09 19.02
C PHE A 328 21.69 10.72 20.16
#